data_82d1eaf87ebf12748af947d4337731c9
#
_entry.id   82d1eaf87ebf12748af947d4337731c9
#
_cell.length_a   1.000
_cell.length_b   1.000
_cell.length_c   1.000
_cell.angle_alpha   90.00
_cell.angle_beta   90.00
_cell.angle_gamma   90.00
#
_symmetry.space_group_name_H-M   'P 1'
#
loop_
_entity.id
_entity.type
_entity.pdbx_description
1 polymer ?
#
loop_
_entity_poly.entity_id
_entity_poly.type
_entity_poly.pdbx_seq_one_letter_code
_entity_poly.pdbx_strand_id
1 'polypeptide(L)'
;NGLWDLCCSSAALDPKMLEELAANGFVVNQCYGMTETFGDGILNFTQTADHMSAVGKPDDHCEYKVDETGEICIRGNSVMLGYYKDPEATAEVIDKDGWFHTGDLGRIDEDGYYYITGRKKNLIILANGENVSPEELEHKLAACPAVQECIVKEKSQKICAVVYCAKERQAEVKDFITECNRTLPLYKRISAVEFTAEPLPRNALGKLLRR
;
A
#
# COMPACT_ATOMS: atom_id res chain seq x y z
N ASN A 1 0.27 -7.94 32.54
CA ASN A 1 -0.52 -7.19 31.58
C ASN A 1 -0.98 -8.18 30.52
N GLY A 2 -2.31 -8.37 30.38
CA GLY A 2 -2.89 -9.45 29.57
C GLY A 2 -3.17 -9.08 28.09
N LEU A 3 -2.35 -8.24 27.45
CA LEU A 3 -2.45 -8.00 26.02
C LEU A 3 -1.58 -9.01 25.29
N TRP A 4 -2.19 -9.93 24.55
CA TRP A 4 -1.50 -11.05 23.90
C TRP A 4 -1.35 -10.84 22.42
N ASP A 5 -2.29 -10.12 21.77
CA ASP A 5 -2.33 -9.90 20.33
C ASP A 5 -2.75 -8.47 20.00
N LEU A 6 -2.06 -7.86 19.05
CA LEU A 6 -2.45 -6.63 18.38
C LEU A 6 -2.87 -6.98 16.95
N CYS A 7 -4.00 -6.45 16.51
CA CYS A 7 -4.43 -6.59 15.12
C CYS A 7 -4.47 -5.22 14.46
N CYS A 8 -3.84 -5.09 13.30
CA CYS A 8 -3.89 -3.89 12.48
C CYS A 8 -4.50 -4.20 11.12
N SER A 9 -5.50 -3.41 10.75
CA SER A 9 -6.17 -3.51 9.47
C SER A 9 -6.46 -2.14 8.88
N SER A 10 -7.03 -2.08 7.67
CA SER A 10 -7.41 -0.86 6.94
C SER A 10 -6.28 0.00 6.39
N ALA A 11 -5.06 -0.10 6.90
CA ALA A 11 -3.87 0.53 6.35
C ALA A 11 -2.63 -0.29 6.72
N ALA A 12 -1.66 -0.34 5.83
CA ALA A 12 -0.37 -0.96 6.14
C ALA A 12 0.33 -0.16 7.24
N LEU A 13 0.91 -0.88 8.21
CA LEU A 13 1.78 -0.28 9.22
C LEU A 13 3.15 0.05 8.61
N ASP A 14 3.74 1.12 9.13
CA ASP A 14 5.14 1.44 8.85
C ASP A 14 6.03 0.29 9.32
N PRO A 15 6.92 -0.27 8.48
CA PRO A 15 7.83 -1.34 8.86
C PRO A 15 8.68 -1.02 10.09
N LYS A 16 9.12 0.23 10.25
CA LYS A 16 9.87 0.65 11.45
C LYS A 16 9.03 0.53 12.72
N MET A 17 7.74 0.90 12.62
CA MET A 17 6.83 0.74 13.76
C MET A 17 6.63 -0.73 14.11
N LEU A 18 6.54 -1.61 13.09
CA LEU A 18 6.46 -3.05 13.31
C LEU A 18 7.72 -3.59 13.98
N GLU A 19 8.91 -3.17 13.54
CA GLU A 19 10.20 -3.52 14.15
C GLU A 19 10.29 -3.04 15.61
N GLU A 20 9.89 -1.80 15.88
CA GLU A 20 9.89 -1.25 17.24
C GLU A 20 8.90 -2.00 18.17
N LEU A 21 7.72 -2.33 17.68
CA LEU A 21 6.74 -3.11 18.43
C LEU A 21 7.26 -4.52 18.72
N ALA A 22 7.82 -5.18 17.71
CA ALA A 22 8.42 -6.50 17.86
C ALA A 22 9.61 -6.49 18.86
N ALA A 23 10.48 -5.48 18.81
CA ALA A 23 11.58 -5.30 19.73
C ALA A 23 11.10 -5.12 21.20
N ASN A 24 9.89 -4.61 21.38
CA ASN A 24 9.25 -4.46 22.70
C ASN A 24 8.36 -5.66 23.10
N GLY A 25 8.40 -6.76 22.32
CA GLY A 25 7.69 -8.01 22.60
C GLY A 25 6.21 -8.01 22.23
N PHE A 26 5.79 -7.07 21.38
CA PHE A 26 4.42 -7.07 20.83
C PHE A 26 4.38 -7.78 19.47
N VAL A 27 3.47 -8.72 19.35
CA VAL A 27 3.13 -9.33 18.05
C VAL A 27 1.97 -8.54 17.44
N VAL A 28 2.16 -8.04 16.20
CA VAL A 28 1.10 -7.32 15.48
C VAL A 28 0.67 -8.15 14.28
N ASN A 29 -0.54 -8.65 14.32
CA ASN A 29 -1.15 -9.35 13.20
C ASN A 29 -1.66 -8.32 12.18
N GLN A 30 -1.16 -8.35 10.96
CA GLN A 30 -1.68 -7.53 9.89
C GLN A 30 -2.84 -8.26 9.19
N CYS A 31 -3.89 -7.52 8.87
CA CYS A 31 -5.07 -8.06 8.20
C CYS A 31 -5.37 -7.19 6.98
N TYR A 32 -5.62 -7.83 5.86
CA TYR A 32 -6.10 -7.20 4.65
C TYR A 32 -7.50 -7.70 4.34
N GLY A 33 -8.42 -6.80 4.18
CA GLY A 33 -9.81 -7.08 3.83
C GLY A 33 -10.56 -5.77 3.60
N MET A 34 -11.78 -5.86 3.17
CA MET A 34 -12.62 -4.71 2.85
C MET A 34 -14.09 -5.00 3.10
N THR A 35 -14.93 -3.98 3.01
CA THR A 35 -16.38 -4.10 3.23
C THR A 35 -16.99 -5.09 2.24
N GLU A 36 -16.53 -5.10 1.02
CA GLU A 36 -17.00 -5.96 -0.07
C GLU A 36 -16.70 -7.44 0.16
N THR A 37 -15.83 -7.77 1.11
CA THR A 37 -15.50 -9.14 1.55
C THR A 37 -15.89 -9.38 3.02
N PHE A 38 -16.80 -8.59 3.59
CA PHE A 38 -17.21 -8.65 5.00
C PHE A 38 -16.06 -8.47 6.00
N GLY A 39 -14.97 -7.83 5.60
CA GLY A 39 -13.76 -7.72 6.39
C GLY A 39 -12.91 -8.99 6.42
N ASP A 40 -13.38 -10.05 5.78
CA ASP A 40 -12.62 -11.27 5.55
C ASP A 40 -11.58 -11.04 4.44
N GLY A 41 -10.45 -11.73 4.55
CA GLY A 41 -9.36 -11.52 3.63
C GLY A 41 -8.11 -12.29 4.01
N ILE A 42 -6.99 -11.62 3.85
CA ILE A 42 -5.66 -12.20 4.07
C ILE A 42 -5.19 -11.80 5.47
N LEU A 43 -4.74 -12.78 6.24
CA LEU A 43 -4.34 -12.60 7.63
C LEU A 43 -2.86 -13.00 7.82
N ASN A 44 -2.11 -12.18 8.53
CA ASN A 44 -0.76 -12.51 8.94
C ASN A 44 -0.70 -12.81 10.44
N PHE A 45 -0.97 -14.06 10.81
CA PHE A 45 -0.89 -14.53 12.19
C PHE A 45 0.51 -14.93 12.64
N THR A 46 1.47 -15.02 11.73
CA THR A 46 2.84 -15.40 12.03
C THR A 46 3.79 -14.32 11.53
N GLN A 47 4.03 -13.32 12.36
CA GLN A 47 5.11 -12.38 12.07
C GLN A 47 6.45 -13.07 12.20
N THR A 48 7.06 -13.34 11.08
CA THR A 48 8.51 -13.59 11.01
C THR A 48 9.18 -12.32 10.51
N ALA A 49 10.44 -12.11 10.88
CA ALA A 49 11.19 -10.93 10.42
C ALA A 49 11.18 -10.78 8.88
N ASP A 50 11.17 -11.91 8.18
CA ASP A 50 11.23 -11.97 6.72
C ASP A 50 9.91 -11.55 6.03
N HIS A 51 8.77 -11.66 6.74
CA HIS A 51 7.44 -11.36 6.20
C HIS A 51 6.70 -10.25 6.95
N MET A 52 7.43 -9.41 7.68
CA MET A 52 6.85 -8.38 8.56
C MET A 52 5.97 -7.37 7.80
N SER A 53 6.30 -7.06 6.55
CA SER A 53 5.52 -6.15 5.70
C SER A 53 4.44 -6.86 4.86
N ALA A 54 4.34 -8.18 4.93
CA ALA A 54 3.27 -8.92 4.27
C ALA A 54 1.93 -8.72 4.99
N VAL A 55 0.85 -8.74 4.24
CA VAL A 55 -0.50 -8.80 4.83
C VAL A 55 -0.91 -10.21 5.21
N GLY A 56 -0.13 -11.22 4.84
CA GLY A 56 -0.30 -12.61 5.24
C GLY A 56 -0.53 -13.58 4.09
N LYS A 57 -1.07 -14.73 4.44
CA LYS A 57 -1.52 -15.76 3.49
C LYS A 57 -3.04 -15.80 3.47
N PRO A 58 -3.66 -16.10 2.33
CA PRO A 58 -5.09 -16.32 2.27
C PRO A 58 -5.48 -17.53 3.12
N ASP A 59 -6.68 -17.48 3.66
CA ASP A 59 -7.32 -18.63 4.27
C ASP A 59 -7.98 -19.55 3.21
N ASP A 60 -8.54 -20.68 3.66
CA ASP A 60 -9.19 -21.65 2.78
C ASP A 60 -10.65 -21.30 2.43
N HIS A 61 -11.18 -20.16 2.86
CA HIS A 61 -12.59 -19.78 2.68
C HIS A 61 -12.85 -19.13 1.33
N CYS A 62 -11.81 -18.51 0.74
CA CYS A 62 -11.86 -17.87 -0.55
C CYS A 62 -10.66 -18.23 -1.41
N GLU A 63 -10.84 -18.06 -2.70
CA GLU A 63 -9.75 -18.11 -3.66
C GLU A 63 -9.16 -16.72 -3.86
N TYR A 64 -7.84 -16.65 -3.92
CA TYR A 64 -7.11 -15.40 -4.11
C TYR A 64 -6.12 -15.54 -5.27
N LYS A 65 -5.99 -14.52 -6.05
CA LYS A 65 -4.95 -14.43 -7.09
C LYS A 65 -4.46 -12.99 -7.24
N VAL A 66 -3.26 -12.86 -7.77
CA VAL A 66 -2.79 -11.63 -8.39
C VAL A 66 -2.89 -11.83 -9.89
N ASP A 67 -3.65 -11.00 -10.57
CA ASP A 67 -3.86 -11.11 -12.01
C ASP A 67 -2.65 -10.58 -12.82
N GLU A 68 -2.73 -10.64 -14.15
CA GLU A 68 -1.69 -10.19 -15.06
C GLU A 68 -1.41 -8.67 -14.99
N THR A 69 -2.36 -7.88 -14.44
CA THR A 69 -2.20 -6.44 -14.20
C THR A 69 -1.58 -6.15 -12.84
N GLY A 70 -1.37 -7.16 -12.01
CA GLY A 70 -0.92 -7.02 -10.63
C GLY A 70 -2.03 -6.75 -9.64
N GLU A 71 -3.32 -6.85 -10.05
CA GLU A 71 -4.45 -6.64 -9.17
C GLU A 71 -4.76 -7.88 -8.33
N ILE A 72 -5.01 -7.68 -7.05
CA ILE A 72 -5.50 -8.74 -6.16
C ILE A 72 -6.98 -8.97 -6.47
N CYS A 73 -7.33 -10.22 -6.79
CA CYS A 73 -8.70 -10.63 -7.03
C CYS A 73 -9.11 -11.72 -6.04
N ILE A 74 -10.36 -11.68 -5.60
CA ILE A 74 -10.92 -12.57 -4.58
C ILE A 74 -12.17 -13.22 -5.13
N ARG A 75 -12.35 -14.52 -4.89
CA ARG A 75 -13.58 -15.25 -5.24
C ARG A 75 -13.98 -16.19 -4.11
N GLY A 76 -15.23 -16.16 -3.70
CA GLY A 76 -15.72 -17.08 -2.66
C GLY A 76 -16.91 -16.53 -1.89
N ASN A 77 -17.22 -17.19 -0.79
CA ASN A 77 -18.44 -16.94 -0.02
C ASN A 77 -18.41 -15.63 0.78
N SER A 78 -17.24 -15.04 1.00
CA SER A 78 -17.10 -13.75 1.67
C SER A 78 -17.31 -12.57 0.72
N VAL A 79 -17.30 -12.79 -0.60
CA VAL A 79 -17.56 -11.72 -1.57
C VAL A 79 -19.03 -11.29 -1.51
N MET A 80 -19.26 -9.99 -1.44
CA MET A 80 -20.59 -9.39 -1.43
C MET A 80 -21.46 -9.83 -2.64
N LEU A 81 -22.75 -9.81 -2.48
CA LEU A 81 -23.68 -10.02 -3.60
C LEU A 81 -23.68 -8.86 -4.60
N GLY A 82 -23.29 -7.68 -4.17
CA GLY A 82 -23.23 -6.47 -4.98
C GLY A 82 -23.57 -5.21 -4.19
N TYR A 83 -23.39 -4.07 -4.84
CA TYR A 83 -23.79 -2.77 -4.29
C TYR A 83 -25.31 -2.60 -4.35
N TYR A 84 -25.87 -2.10 -3.24
CA TYR A 84 -27.33 -1.97 -3.13
C TYR A 84 -27.92 -1.02 -4.18
N LYS A 85 -28.82 -1.55 -5.00
CA LYS A 85 -29.47 -0.83 -6.12
C LYS A 85 -28.50 -0.24 -7.16
N ASP A 86 -27.30 -0.76 -7.25
CA ASP A 86 -26.29 -0.33 -8.22
C ASP A 86 -25.66 -1.54 -8.93
N PRO A 87 -26.39 -2.13 -9.89
CA PRO A 87 -25.88 -3.27 -10.64
C PRO A 87 -24.73 -2.89 -11.59
N GLU A 88 -24.66 -1.63 -12.04
CA GLU A 88 -23.59 -1.16 -12.91
C GLU A 88 -22.27 -1.13 -12.16
N ALA A 89 -22.22 -0.48 -10.98
CA ALA A 89 -21.02 -0.49 -10.13
C ALA A 89 -20.66 -1.92 -9.68
N THR A 90 -21.65 -2.79 -9.47
CA THR A 90 -21.38 -4.20 -9.14
C THR A 90 -20.65 -4.91 -10.28
N ALA A 91 -21.13 -4.73 -11.53
CA ALA A 91 -20.53 -5.36 -12.70
C ALA A 91 -19.13 -4.82 -13.04
N GLU A 92 -18.79 -3.62 -12.58
CA GLU A 92 -17.44 -3.07 -12.70
C GLU A 92 -16.41 -3.78 -11.82
N VAL A 93 -16.86 -4.35 -10.69
CA VAL A 93 -15.95 -4.93 -9.69
C VAL A 93 -16.10 -6.44 -9.54
N ILE A 94 -17.20 -7.05 -9.96
CA ILE A 94 -17.39 -8.52 -9.96
C ILE A 94 -17.55 -8.98 -11.40
N ASP A 95 -16.59 -9.76 -11.88
CA ASP A 95 -16.61 -10.27 -13.24
C ASP A 95 -17.58 -11.46 -13.41
N LYS A 96 -17.76 -11.90 -14.68
CA LYS A 96 -18.65 -13.01 -15.03
C LYS A 96 -18.27 -14.36 -14.40
N ASP A 97 -17.02 -14.51 -14.01
CA ASP A 97 -16.48 -15.74 -13.40
C ASP A 97 -16.52 -15.68 -11.86
N GLY A 98 -17.11 -14.60 -11.31
CA GLY A 98 -17.30 -14.37 -9.87
C GLY A 98 -16.07 -13.83 -9.15
N TRP A 99 -15.05 -13.36 -9.87
CA TRP A 99 -13.92 -12.70 -9.27
C TRP A 99 -14.26 -11.25 -8.92
N PHE A 100 -14.04 -10.90 -7.68
CA PHE A 100 -14.09 -9.53 -7.19
C PHE A 100 -12.73 -8.87 -7.40
N HIS A 101 -12.70 -7.79 -8.14
CA HIS A 101 -11.56 -6.94 -8.44
C HIS A 101 -11.42 -5.89 -7.34
N THR A 102 -10.41 -6.04 -6.49
CA THR A 102 -10.28 -5.21 -5.28
C THR A 102 -9.84 -3.78 -5.55
N GLY A 103 -9.27 -3.52 -6.72
CA GLY A 103 -8.60 -2.27 -7.04
C GLY A 103 -7.25 -2.10 -6.32
N ASP A 104 -6.82 -3.08 -5.52
CA ASP A 104 -5.53 -3.10 -4.86
C ASP A 104 -4.51 -3.88 -5.68
N LEU A 105 -3.33 -3.33 -5.83
CA LEU A 105 -2.20 -3.99 -6.46
C LEU A 105 -1.39 -4.73 -5.42
N GLY A 106 -0.92 -5.91 -5.80
CA GLY A 106 -0.13 -6.75 -4.91
C GLY A 106 0.85 -7.66 -5.61
N ARG A 107 1.63 -8.35 -4.82
CA ARG A 107 2.49 -9.45 -5.25
C ARG A 107 2.44 -10.60 -4.26
N ILE A 108 2.80 -11.77 -4.73
CA ILE A 108 2.95 -12.98 -3.92
C ILE A 108 4.43 -13.33 -3.94
N ASP A 109 5.00 -13.69 -2.79
CA ASP A 109 6.35 -14.23 -2.74
C ASP A 109 6.38 -15.75 -2.92
N GLU A 110 7.58 -16.34 -2.90
CA GLU A 110 7.81 -17.77 -3.09
C GLU A 110 7.19 -18.61 -1.95
N ASP A 111 7.00 -18.02 -0.78
CA ASP A 111 6.38 -18.65 0.38
C ASP A 111 4.84 -18.48 0.42
N GLY A 112 4.27 -17.78 -0.56
CA GLY A 112 2.82 -17.55 -0.69
C GLY A 112 2.27 -16.40 0.15
N TYR A 113 3.14 -15.50 0.65
CA TYR A 113 2.70 -14.30 1.34
C TYR A 113 2.32 -13.19 0.35
N TYR A 114 1.24 -12.49 0.65
CA TYR A 114 0.74 -11.36 -0.12
C TYR A 114 1.26 -10.05 0.44
N TYR A 115 1.62 -9.15 -0.47
CA TYR A 115 2.08 -7.78 -0.18
C TYR A 115 1.25 -6.80 -0.98
N ILE A 116 0.72 -5.77 -0.33
CA ILE A 116 0.06 -4.68 -1.02
C ILE A 116 1.12 -3.72 -1.56
N THR A 117 1.08 -3.45 -2.86
CA THR A 117 2.06 -2.58 -3.53
C THR A 117 1.47 -1.25 -3.98
N GLY A 118 0.15 -1.09 -3.89
CA GLY A 118 -0.53 0.16 -4.22
C GLY A 118 -2.01 0.01 -4.56
N ARG A 119 -2.56 1.05 -5.18
CA ARG A 119 -3.93 1.10 -5.68
C ARG A 119 -3.96 1.33 -7.18
N LYS A 120 -4.74 0.55 -7.91
CA LYS A 120 -4.88 0.65 -9.37
C LYS A 120 -5.30 2.07 -9.81
N LYS A 121 -6.23 2.69 -9.10
CA LYS A 121 -6.71 4.05 -9.35
C LYS A 121 -5.68 5.17 -9.05
N ASN A 122 -4.64 4.86 -8.31
CA ASN A 122 -3.59 5.81 -7.95
C ASN A 122 -2.37 5.70 -8.88
N LEU A 123 -2.34 4.69 -9.76
CA LEU A 123 -1.23 4.52 -10.68
C LEU A 123 -0.97 5.81 -11.46
N ILE A 124 0.29 6.21 -11.48
CA ILE A 124 0.79 7.26 -12.35
C ILE A 124 1.05 6.63 -13.71
N ILE A 125 0.28 7.04 -14.71
CA ILE A 125 0.45 6.58 -16.09
C ILE A 125 1.33 7.59 -16.80
N LEU A 126 2.55 7.18 -17.15
CA LEU A 126 3.50 8.03 -17.84
C LEU A 126 3.21 8.07 -19.36
N ALA A 127 3.71 9.09 -20.04
CA ALA A 127 3.52 9.28 -21.49
C ALA A 127 4.06 8.12 -22.36
N ASN A 128 5.02 7.35 -21.84
CA ASN A 128 5.54 6.15 -22.47
C ASN A 128 4.71 4.88 -22.21
N GLY A 129 3.57 5.01 -21.53
CA GLY A 129 2.67 3.89 -21.18
C GLY A 129 3.08 3.11 -19.92
N GLU A 130 4.18 3.45 -19.28
CA GLU A 130 4.61 2.80 -18.03
C GLU A 130 3.73 3.22 -16.86
N ASN A 131 3.42 2.24 -16.01
CA ASN A 131 2.64 2.44 -14.79
C ASN A 131 3.58 2.49 -13.57
N VAL A 132 3.39 3.50 -12.73
CA VAL A 132 4.17 3.66 -11.50
C VAL A 132 3.22 3.74 -10.30
N SER A 133 3.38 2.83 -9.34
CA SER A 133 2.68 2.93 -8.06
C SER A 133 3.33 4.03 -7.22
N PRO A 134 2.61 5.09 -6.87
CA PRO A 134 3.13 6.11 -5.97
C PRO A 134 3.40 5.55 -4.57
N GLU A 135 2.59 4.58 -4.11
CA GLU A 135 2.75 3.95 -2.80
C GLU A 135 4.08 3.21 -2.68
N GLU A 136 4.55 2.55 -3.74
CA GLU A 136 5.86 1.89 -3.75
C GLU A 136 6.99 2.90 -3.48
N LEU A 137 6.90 4.08 -4.10
CA LEU A 137 7.91 5.12 -3.94
C LEU A 137 7.81 5.81 -2.57
N GLU A 138 6.59 6.05 -2.09
CA GLU A 138 6.34 6.61 -0.76
C GLU A 138 6.87 5.70 0.34
N HIS A 139 6.66 4.40 0.21
CA HIS A 139 7.21 3.42 1.15
C HIS A 139 8.74 3.46 1.19
N LYS A 140 9.40 3.58 0.01
CA LYS A 140 10.85 3.76 -0.04
C LYS A 140 11.30 5.06 0.63
N LEU A 141 10.57 6.17 0.41
CA LEU A 141 10.89 7.46 1.02
C LEU A 141 10.68 7.49 2.53
N ALA A 142 9.69 6.75 3.04
CA ALA A 142 9.44 6.62 4.47
C ALA A 142 10.62 5.98 5.24
N ALA A 143 11.50 5.23 4.55
CA ALA A 143 12.72 4.72 5.13
C ALA A 143 13.75 5.81 5.50
N CYS A 144 13.62 7.03 4.93
CA CYS A 144 14.47 8.16 5.30
C CYS A 144 14.05 8.74 6.66
N PRO A 145 14.93 8.80 7.67
CA PRO A 145 14.58 9.34 9.00
C PRO A 145 14.22 10.83 8.99
N ALA A 146 14.52 11.55 7.91
CA ALA A 146 14.18 12.96 7.75
C ALA A 146 12.75 13.17 7.25
N VAL A 147 12.14 12.15 6.62
CA VAL A 147 10.78 12.20 6.09
C VAL A 147 9.79 11.95 7.22
N GLN A 148 8.91 12.90 7.48
CA GLN A 148 7.80 12.75 8.43
C GLN A 148 6.56 12.24 7.72
N GLU A 149 6.22 12.84 6.56
CA GLU A 149 5.16 12.40 5.68
C GLU A 149 5.57 12.65 4.24
N CYS A 150 5.11 11.81 3.33
CA CYS A 150 5.28 12.04 1.90
C CYS A 150 4.11 11.51 1.09
N ILE A 151 3.89 12.13 -0.06
CA ILE A 151 3.08 11.60 -1.15
C ILE A 151 3.86 11.74 -2.46
N VAL A 152 3.63 10.80 -3.36
CA VAL A 152 4.18 10.85 -4.71
C VAL A 152 3.04 11.06 -5.70
N LYS A 153 3.22 11.97 -6.63
CA LYS A 153 2.23 12.32 -7.66
C LYS A 153 2.90 12.62 -9.00
N GLU A 154 2.10 12.59 -10.04
CA GLU A 154 2.52 13.12 -11.34
C GLU A 154 2.44 14.64 -11.33
N LYS A 155 3.46 15.29 -11.86
CA LYS A 155 3.49 16.72 -12.12
C LYS A 155 4.28 17.00 -13.40
N SER A 156 3.60 17.51 -14.43
CA SER A 156 4.21 17.83 -15.73
C SER A 156 4.96 16.63 -16.35
N GLN A 157 4.30 15.49 -16.40
CA GLN A 157 4.83 14.21 -16.91
C GLN A 157 6.09 13.70 -16.17
N LYS A 158 6.25 14.11 -14.90
CA LYS A 158 7.36 13.71 -14.04
C LYS A 158 6.84 13.19 -12.71
N ILE A 159 7.56 12.26 -12.13
CA ILE A 159 7.30 11.78 -10.78
C ILE A 159 7.83 12.83 -9.80
N CYS A 160 6.94 13.37 -8.99
CA CYS A 160 7.21 14.39 -7.98
C CYS A 160 6.88 13.85 -6.59
N ALA A 161 7.82 13.94 -5.65
CA ALA A 161 7.57 13.71 -4.24
C ALA A 161 7.22 15.04 -3.55
N VAL A 162 6.14 15.05 -2.77
CA VAL A 162 5.82 16.13 -1.84
C VAL A 162 6.12 15.63 -0.44
N VAL A 163 7.05 16.28 0.23
CA VAL A 163 7.63 15.80 1.50
C VAL A 163 7.42 16.81 2.61
N TYR A 164 6.84 16.37 3.70
CA TYR A 164 6.84 17.10 4.96
C TYR A 164 8.07 16.69 5.78
N CYS A 165 8.93 17.65 6.05
CA CYS A 165 10.12 17.49 6.88
C CYS A 165 10.60 18.84 7.44
N ALA A 166 11.43 18.78 8.47
CA ALA A 166 12.10 19.98 9.00
C ALA A 166 13.01 20.63 7.92
N LYS A 167 13.01 21.97 7.86
CA LYS A 167 13.74 22.73 6.84
C LYS A 167 15.24 22.38 6.79
N GLU A 168 15.83 22.15 7.95
CA GLU A 168 17.25 21.84 8.14
C GLU A 168 17.60 20.44 7.58
N ARG A 169 16.62 19.57 7.44
CA ARG A 169 16.78 18.18 6.97
C ARG A 169 16.46 17.98 5.49
N GLN A 170 16.06 19.03 4.77
CA GLN A 170 15.71 18.93 3.35
C GLN A 170 16.87 18.44 2.47
N ALA A 171 18.12 18.76 2.83
CA ALA A 171 19.30 18.27 2.12
C ALA A 171 19.42 16.75 2.24
N GLU A 172 19.24 16.20 3.44
CA GLU A 172 19.24 14.77 3.70
C GLU A 172 18.20 14.01 2.87
N VAL A 173 16.97 14.57 2.75
CA VAL A 173 15.93 13.99 1.89
C VAL A 173 16.34 13.96 0.42
N LYS A 174 16.96 15.02 -0.09
CA LYS A 174 17.44 15.07 -1.49
C LYS A 174 18.52 14.05 -1.77
N ASP A 175 19.46 13.90 -0.85
CA ASP A 175 20.54 12.91 -0.95
C ASP A 175 19.97 11.49 -0.91
N PHE A 176 19.00 11.23 -0.03
CA PHE A 176 18.29 9.96 0.05
C PHE A 176 17.53 9.64 -1.24
N ILE A 177 16.80 10.62 -1.83
CA ILE A 177 16.10 10.45 -3.11
C ILE A 177 17.13 10.12 -4.22
N THR A 178 18.28 10.78 -4.21
CA THR A 178 19.34 10.53 -5.20
C THR A 178 19.83 9.10 -5.11
N GLU A 179 20.03 8.58 -3.90
CA GLU A 179 20.46 7.19 -3.68
C GLU A 179 19.35 6.19 -4.06
N CYS A 180 18.10 6.43 -3.66
CA CYS A 180 16.95 5.62 -4.10
C CYS A 180 16.86 5.55 -5.62
N ASN A 181 17.05 6.67 -6.31
CA ASN A 181 16.98 6.74 -7.75
C ASN A 181 18.04 5.88 -8.46
N ARG A 182 19.17 5.55 -7.82
CA ARG A 182 20.19 4.66 -8.38
C ARG A 182 19.70 3.21 -8.50
N THR A 183 18.82 2.80 -7.60
CA THR A 183 18.25 1.44 -7.57
C THR A 183 16.98 1.31 -8.40
N LEU A 184 16.37 2.44 -8.81
CA LEU A 184 15.11 2.48 -9.53
C LEU A 184 15.33 2.50 -11.05
N PRO A 185 14.46 1.79 -11.81
CA PRO A 185 14.36 1.96 -13.26
C PRO A 185 14.15 3.43 -13.64
N LEU A 186 14.61 3.85 -14.80
CA LEU A 186 14.56 5.27 -15.23
C LEU A 186 13.16 5.87 -15.12
N TYR A 187 12.13 5.12 -15.51
CA TYR A 187 10.74 5.57 -15.52
C TYR A 187 10.13 5.74 -14.12
N LYS A 188 10.69 5.06 -13.09
CA LYS A 188 10.24 5.18 -11.68
C LYS A 188 10.99 6.26 -10.90
N ARG A 189 12.01 6.89 -11.46
CA ARG A 189 12.84 7.85 -10.74
C ARG A 189 12.07 9.10 -10.36
N ILE A 190 12.23 9.51 -9.09
CA ILE A 190 11.68 10.76 -8.57
C ILE A 190 12.49 11.90 -9.16
N SER A 191 11.86 12.68 -10.04
CA SER A 191 12.52 13.74 -10.81
C SER A 191 12.39 15.11 -10.19
N ALA A 192 11.46 15.29 -9.25
CA ALA A 192 11.21 16.54 -8.55
C ALA A 192 10.85 16.27 -7.09
N VAL A 193 11.19 17.21 -6.21
CA VAL A 193 10.77 17.19 -4.82
C VAL A 193 10.26 18.56 -4.41
N GLU A 194 9.09 18.58 -3.80
CA GLU A 194 8.48 19.75 -3.17
C GLU A 194 8.49 19.55 -1.66
N PHE A 195 8.84 20.59 -0.91
CA PHE A 195 8.83 20.51 0.53
C PHE A 195 7.69 21.35 1.10
N THR A 196 7.04 20.83 2.11
CA THR A 196 6.06 21.58 2.91
C THR A 196 6.55 21.72 4.34
N ALA A 197 6.20 22.85 4.96
CA ALA A 197 6.46 23.11 6.38
C ALA A 197 5.33 22.61 7.30
N GLU A 198 4.21 22.17 6.70
CA GLU A 198 3.03 21.71 7.42
C GLU A 198 2.73 20.25 7.06
N PRO A 199 2.10 19.48 7.97
CA PRO A 199 1.65 18.13 7.69
C PRO A 199 0.77 18.07 6.43
N LEU A 200 0.84 16.97 5.74
CA LEU A 200 0.05 16.75 4.52
C LEU A 200 -1.45 16.63 4.85
N PRO A 201 -2.34 17.11 3.96
CA PRO A 201 -3.77 17.09 4.20
C PRO A 201 -4.29 15.65 4.30
N ARG A 202 -5.23 15.44 5.23
CA ARG A 202 -5.86 14.15 5.50
C ARG A 202 -7.38 14.24 5.38
N ASN A 203 -8.03 13.14 5.06
CA ASN A 203 -9.47 13.02 5.11
C ASN A 203 -9.96 12.84 6.57
N ALA A 204 -11.29 12.78 6.76
CA ALA A 204 -11.90 12.59 8.08
C ALA A 204 -11.49 11.26 8.77
N LEU A 205 -10.99 10.29 8.02
CA LEU A 205 -10.50 8.99 8.54
C LEU A 205 -8.98 8.99 8.76
N GLY A 206 -8.31 10.15 8.64
CA GLY A 206 -6.88 10.28 8.86
C GLY A 206 -5.99 9.82 7.69
N LYS A 207 -6.54 9.40 6.55
CA LYS A 207 -5.77 8.99 5.37
C LYS A 207 -5.29 10.21 4.59
N LEU A 208 -4.03 10.19 4.12
CA LEU A 208 -3.44 11.23 3.30
C LEU A 208 -4.23 11.47 2.01
N LEU A 209 -4.46 12.74 1.69
CA LEU A 209 -5.10 13.16 0.44
C LEU A 209 -4.03 13.38 -0.64
N ARG A 210 -4.22 12.77 -1.80
CA ARG A 210 -3.30 12.83 -2.97
C ARG A 210 -3.68 13.93 -3.98
N ARG A 211 -4.26 15.03 -3.50
CA ARG A 211 -4.67 16.16 -4.36
C ARG A 211 -3.62 17.24 -4.44
#